data_a5ef7b23585a9b37222febaaa1d4a982
#
_entry.id   a5ef7b23585a9b37222febaaa1d4a982
#
_cell.length_a   1.000
_cell.length_b   1.000
_cell.length_c   1.000
_cell.angle_alpha   90.00
_cell.angle_beta   90.00
_cell.angle_gamma   90.00
#
_symmetry.space_group_name_H-M   'P 1'
#
loop_
_entity.id
_entity.type
_entity.pdbx_description
1 polymer ?
#
loop_
_entity_poly.entity_id
_entity_poly.type
_entity_poly.pdbx_seq_one_letter_code
_entity_poly.pdbx_strand_id
1 'polypeptide(L)'
;MDVSNWMMQVLFQDGCLYQQDVVDHLVKMDNEQLLKENADGNLALSNPVINQFRKDSGTGVVWVKPEKYWRYRVPEDEEGREARG
;
A
#
# COMPACT_ATOMS: atom_id res chain seq x y z
N MET A 1 -10.25 13.06 3.99
CA MET A 1 -9.78 11.86 4.72
C MET A 1 -8.36 11.52 4.28
N ASP A 2 -7.50 11.23 5.24
CA ASP A 2 -6.13 10.86 4.92
C ASP A 2 -6.07 9.36 4.62
N VAL A 3 -5.92 9.02 3.34
CA VAL A 3 -5.88 7.62 2.90
C VAL A 3 -4.68 6.90 3.51
N SER A 4 -3.52 7.57 3.57
CA SER A 4 -2.33 6.96 4.15
C SER A 4 -2.55 6.60 5.62
N ASN A 5 -3.23 7.44 6.37
CA ASN A 5 -3.56 7.15 7.78
C ASN A 5 -4.46 5.92 7.89
N TRP A 6 -5.47 5.81 7.03
CA TRP A 6 -6.34 4.63 6.98
C TRP A 6 -5.53 3.37 6.67
N MET A 7 -4.62 3.47 5.68
CA MET A 7 -3.76 2.36 5.30
C MET A 7 -2.90 1.89 6.49
N MET A 8 -2.34 2.84 7.24
CA MET A 8 -1.53 2.52 8.42
C MET A 8 -2.36 1.83 9.50
N GLN A 9 -3.61 2.25 9.70
CA GLN A 9 -4.49 1.63 10.67
C GLN A 9 -4.80 0.18 10.31
N VAL A 10 -5.12 -0.09 9.05
CA VAL A 10 -5.40 -1.46 8.58
C VAL A 10 -4.16 -2.34 8.73
N LEU A 11 -3.00 -1.82 8.33
CA LEU A 11 -1.74 -2.55 8.47
C LEU A 11 -1.47 -2.90 9.94
N PHE A 12 -1.72 -1.95 10.85
CA PHE A 12 -1.52 -2.18 12.27
C PHE A 12 -2.46 -3.27 12.81
N GLN A 13 -3.73 -3.25 12.38
CA GLN A 13 -4.72 -4.21 12.85
C GLN A 13 -4.49 -5.61 12.30
N ASP A 14 -4.16 -5.71 11.02
CA ASP A 14 -4.12 -6.98 10.30
C ASP A 14 -2.71 -7.54 10.13
N GLY A 15 -1.68 -6.72 10.35
CA GLY A 15 -0.29 -7.11 10.14
C GLY A 15 0.14 -7.10 8.68
N CYS A 16 -0.78 -6.90 7.77
CA CYS A 16 -0.52 -6.75 6.33
C CYS A 16 -1.61 -5.90 5.70
N LEU A 17 -1.33 -5.36 4.51
CA LEU A 17 -2.28 -4.51 3.80
C LEU A 17 -2.16 -4.80 2.30
N TYR A 18 -3.22 -5.34 1.71
CA TYR A 18 -3.24 -5.63 0.28
C TYR A 18 -3.65 -4.40 -0.51
N GLN A 19 -2.95 -4.16 -1.62
CA GLN A 19 -3.28 -3.03 -2.50
C GLN A 19 -4.73 -3.10 -2.96
N GLN A 20 -5.23 -4.28 -3.28
CA GLN A 20 -6.60 -4.45 -3.75
C GLN A 20 -7.61 -3.96 -2.71
N ASP A 21 -7.35 -4.19 -1.43
CA ASP A 21 -8.24 -3.72 -0.35
C ASP A 21 -8.28 -2.19 -0.31
N VAL A 22 -7.14 -1.54 -0.55
CA VAL A 22 -7.08 -0.07 -0.60
C VAL A 22 -7.85 0.45 -1.81
N VAL A 23 -7.67 -0.18 -2.97
CA VAL A 23 -8.40 0.19 -4.19
C VAL A 23 -9.90 0.09 -3.96
N ASP A 24 -10.36 -1.03 -3.40
CA ASP A 24 -11.79 -1.26 -3.12
C ASP A 24 -12.33 -0.21 -2.14
N HIS A 25 -11.55 0.12 -1.12
CA HIS A 25 -11.94 1.15 -0.16
C HIS A 25 -12.14 2.51 -0.83
N LEU A 26 -11.20 2.89 -1.70
CA LEU A 26 -11.28 4.18 -2.39
C LEU A 26 -12.44 4.22 -3.37
N VAL A 27 -12.75 3.12 -4.02
CA VAL A 27 -13.92 3.04 -4.89
C VAL A 27 -15.20 3.22 -4.08
N LYS A 28 -15.31 2.54 -2.94
CA LYS A 28 -16.48 2.64 -2.06
C LYS A 28 -16.67 4.04 -1.49
N MET A 29 -15.57 4.75 -1.23
CA MET A 29 -15.59 6.09 -0.68
C MET A 29 -15.71 7.17 -1.75
N ASP A 30 -15.87 6.77 -3.00
CA ASP A 30 -16.00 7.69 -4.14
C ASP A 30 -14.75 8.58 -4.31
N ASN A 31 -13.59 8.02 -4.05
CA ASN A 31 -12.29 8.69 -4.16
C ASN A 31 -11.46 8.13 -5.32
N GLU A 32 -12.08 7.81 -6.44
CA GLU A 32 -11.41 7.21 -7.58
C GLU A 32 -10.32 8.11 -8.18
N GLN A 33 -10.37 9.43 -7.91
CA GLN A 33 -9.34 10.35 -8.33
C GLN A 33 -7.96 10.02 -7.73
N LEU A 34 -7.92 9.21 -6.68
CA LEU A 34 -6.67 8.75 -6.06
C LEU A 34 -6.16 7.45 -6.67
N LEU A 35 -6.84 6.94 -7.69
CA LEU A 35 -6.48 5.72 -8.39
C LEU A 35 -6.00 6.05 -9.81
N LYS A 36 -5.29 5.08 -10.40
CA LYS A 36 -4.88 5.15 -11.80
C LYS A 36 -4.98 3.76 -12.42
N GLU A 37 -5.06 3.69 -13.75
CA GLU A 37 -4.92 2.43 -14.45
C GLU A 37 -3.43 2.09 -14.57
N ASN A 38 -3.10 0.83 -14.32
CA ASN A 38 -1.75 0.34 -14.57
C ASN A 38 -1.63 -0.19 -16.00
N ALA A 39 -0.46 -0.73 -16.35
CA ALA A 39 -0.19 -1.23 -17.69
C ALA A 39 -1.11 -2.38 -18.12
N ASP A 40 -1.69 -3.09 -17.15
CA ASP A 40 -2.60 -4.21 -17.39
C ASP A 40 -4.07 -3.78 -17.48
N GLY A 41 -4.34 -2.48 -17.34
CA GLY A 41 -5.70 -1.96 -17.37
C GLY A 41 -6.45 -2.10 -16.04
N ASN A 42 -5.77 -2.49 -14.97
CA ASN A 42 -6.36 -2.61 -13.65
C ASN A 42 -6.16 -1.34 -12.85
N LEU A 43 -7.07 -1.08 -11.90
CA LEU A 43 -6.93 0.06 -11.01
C LEU A 43 -5.80 -0.18 -10.01
N ALA A 44 -5.03 0.87 -9.77
CA ALA A 44 -3.92 0.86 -8.83
C ALA A 44 -3.89 2.21 -8.10
N LEU A 45 -3.09 2.31 -7.04
CA LEU A 45 -2.94 3.56 -6.31
C LEU A 45 -2.12 4.56 -7.13
N SER A 46 -2.54 5.82 -7.10
CA SER A 46 -1.78 6.89 -7.75
C SER A 46 -0.46 7.14 -7.01
N ASN A 47 0.51 7.72 -7.71
CA ASN A 47 1.82 7.99 -7.11
C ASN A 47 1.76 8.86 -5.86
N PRO A 48 0.95 9.92 -5.79
CA PRO A 48 0.85 10.70 -4.56
C PRO A 48 0.42 9.88 -3.35
N VAL A 49 -0.49 8.93 -3.52
CA VAL A 49 -0.94 8.06 -2.42
C VAL A 49 0.19 7.15 -1.97
N ILE A 50 0.87 6.51 -2.92
CA ILE A 50 1.97 5.61 -2.61
C ILE A 50 3.11 6.36 -1.92
N ASN A 51 3.47 7.54 -2.43
CA ASN A 51 4.55 8.34 -1.87
C ASN A 51 4.24 8.80 -0.45
N GLN A 52 3.00 9.20 -0.19
CA GLN A 52 2.59 9.61 1.15
C GLN A 52 2.65 8.43 2.12
N PHE A 53 2.19 7.26 1.70
CA PHE A 53 2.23 6.07 2.53
C PHE A 53 3.68 5.65 2.83
N ARG A 54 4.56 5.71 1.82
CA ARG A 54 5.99 5.40 2.02
C ARG A 54 6.63 6.35 3.02
N LYS A 55 6.28 7.62 2.95
CA LYS A 55 6.78 8.63 3.89
C LYS A 55 6.29 8.34 5.31
N ASP A 56 5.00 8.04 5.46
CA ASP A 56 4.39 7.82 6.77
C ASP A 56 4.84 6.50 7.40
N SER A 57 5.02 5.45 6.61
CA SER A 57 5.46 4.15 7.11
C SER A 57 6.96 4.06 7.36
N GLY A 58 7.74 4.94 6.75
CA GLY A 58 9.18 4.95 6.91
C GLY A 58 9.84 3.66 6.42
N THR A 59 10.81 3.16 7.18
CA THR A 59 11.54 1.93 6.85
C THR A 59 10.98 0.69 7.53
N GLY A 60 9.91 0.84 8.31
CA GLY A 60 9.33 -0.28 9.07
C GLY A 60 8.39 -1.17 8.26
N VAL A 61 8.12 -0.83 7.01
CA VAL A 61 7.17 -1.54 6.16
C VAL A 61 7.82 -1.84 4.82
N VAL A 62 7.57 -3.03 4.28
CA VAL A 62 8.07 -3.44 2.98
C VAL A 62 6.92 -3.82 2.05
N TRP A 63 7.18 -3.67 0.76
CA TRP A 63 6.24 -4.02 -0.30
C TRP A 63 6.59 -5.40 -0.87
N VAL A 64 5.65 -6.33 -0.81
CA VAL A 64 5.82 -7.67 -1.38
C VAL A 64 5.20 -7.66 -2.77
N LYS A 65 6.05 -7.49 -3.77
CA LYS A 65 5.62 -7.24 -5.14
C LYS A 65 4.80 -8.37 -5.77
N PRO A 66 5.19 -9.65 -5.64
CA PRO A 66 4.43 -10.72 -6.28
C PRO A 66 2.97 -10.79 -5.82
N GLU A 67 2.71 -10.60 -4.54
CA GLU A 67 1.37 -10.67 -3.96
C GLU A 67 0.70 -9.31 -3.83
N LYS A 68 1.43 -8.23 -4.12
CA LYS A 68 0.91 -6.85 -4.09
C LYS A 68 0.31 -6.47 -2.74
N TYR A 69 1.12 -6.64 -1.69
CA TYR A 69 0.72 -6.21 -0.36
C TYR A 69 1.90 -5.65 0.41
N TRP A 70 1.60 -4.89 1.46
CA TRP A 70 2.59 -4.36 2.41
C TRP A 70 2.55 -5.17 3.69
N ARG A 71 3.70 -5.30 4.34
CA ARG A 71 3.82 -5.92 5.65
C ARG A 71 4.93 -5.27 6.44
N TYR A 72 4.96 -5.54 7.73
CA TYR A 72 6.04 -5.02 8.55
C TYR A 72 7.35 -5.73 8.20
N ARG A 73 8.45 -4.97 8.31
CA ARG A 73 9.79 -5.50 8.08
C ARG A 73 10.15 -6.47 9.19
N VAL A 74 10.81 -7.57 8.81
CA VAL A 74 11.38 -8.53 9.76
C VAL A 74 12.90 -8.52 9.63
N PRO A 75 13.64 -9.03 10.65
CA PRO A 75 15.11 -8.98 10.62
C PRO A 75 15.76 -9.67 9.40
N GLU A 76 15.06 -10.63 8.80
CA GLU A 76 15.54 -11.37 7.64
C GLU A 76 15.38 -10.62 6.33
N ASP A 77 14.66 -9.53 6.32
CA ASP A 77 14.46 -8.73 5.11
C ASP A 77 15.74 -8.01 4.71
N GLU A 78 15.98 -7.96 3.40
CA GLU A 78 17.06 -7.14 2.86
C GLU A 78 16.73 -5.66 3.06
N GLU A 79 17.77 -4.83 3.08
CA GLU A 79 17.56 -3.39 3.10
C GLU A 79 16.83 -2.95 1.83
N GLY A 80 15.91 -1.99 1.98
CA GLY A 80 15.12 -1.47 0.90
C GLY A 80 13.64 -1.59 1.21
N ARG A 81 12.80 -1.17 0.25
CA ARG A 81 11.36 -1.12 0.44
C ARG A 81 10.62 -2.30 -0.15
N GLU A 82 11.31 -3.14 -0.91
CA GLU A 82 10.71 -4.32 -1.50
C GLU A 82 11.25 -5.56 -0.82
N ALA A 83 10.36 -6.50 -0.51
CA ALA A 83 10.72 -7.80 0.00
C ALA A 83 10.57 -8.83 -1.11
N ARG A 84 11.38 -9.88 -1.04
CA ARG A 84 11.21 -11.02 -1.94
C ARG A 84 10.10 -11.88 -1.39
N GLY A 85 9.01 -11.90 -2.12
CA GLY A 85 7.80 -12.58 -1.72
C GLY A 85 7.87 -14.08 -1.75
#